data_5bb4be6c6942d3d0e218080df7c8079a
#
_entry.id   5bb4be6c6942d3d0e218080df7c8079a
#
_cell.length_a   1.000
_cell.length_b   1.000
_cell.length_c   1.000
_cell.angle_alpha   90.00
_cell.angle_beta   90.00
_cell.angle_gamma   90.00
#
_symmetry.space_group_name_H-M   'P 1'
#
loop_
_entity.id
_entity.type
_entity.pdbx_description
1 polymer ?
#
loop_
_entity_poly.entity_id
_entity_poly.type
_entity_poly.pdbx_seq_one_letter_code
_entity_poly.pdbx_strand_id
1 'polypeptide(L)'
;MTKNNLKVVKSTKDQAMDIKEKNKALDAAISQITDNFGKGSVMKLGEKRAMDIESISTGSLSLDLALGIGGLPKGRIVEVYGPESSGKTTLALQVVAEAQKAGGICAFVDAEHALDPVYAKKLGVNTEELLISQPA
;
A
#
# COMPACT_ATOMS: atom_id res chain seq x y z
N MET A 1 -10.06 12.03 -64.47
CA MET A 1 -9.02 12.81 -63.75
C MET A 1 -9.06 12.49 -62.29
N THR A 2 -8.25 11.56 -61.87
CA THR A 2 -8.20 11.04 -60.48
C THR A 2 -7.25 11.92 -59.69
N LYS A 3 -7.72 12.66 -58.68
CA LYS A 3 -6.87 13.42 -57.79
C LYS A 3 -6.22 12.45 -56.78
N ASN A 4 -4.95 12.18 -56.97
CA ASN A 4 -4.11 11.50 -55.96
C ASN A 4 -3.93 12.42 -54.74
N ASN A 5 -4.60 12.11 -53.64
CA ASN A 5 -4.31 12.69 -52.35
C ASN A 5 -3.05 12.04 -51.76
N LEU A 6 -1.88 12.64 -52.07
CA LEU A 6 -0.64 12.32 -51.36
C LEU A 6 -0.76 12.76 -49.91
N LYS A 7 -0.96 11.79 -48.98
CA LYS A 7 -0.75 12.02 -47.56
C LYS A 7 0.71 12.28 -47.33
N VAL A 8 1.06 13.55 -47.00
CA VAL A 8 2.41 13.91 -46.57
C VAL A 8 2.68 13.15 -45.25
N VAL A 9 3.56 12.16 -45.32
CA VAL A 9 4.09 11.48 -44.14
C VAL A 9 5.03 12.46 -43.44
N LYS A 10 4.62 13.00 -42.30
CA LYS A 10 5.49 13.87 -41.48
C LYS A 10 6.78 13.15 -41.15
N SER A 11 7.91 13.84 -41.29
CA SER A 11 9.24 13.28 -41.01
C SER A 11 9.29 12.84 -39.51
N THR A 12 10.12 11.84 -39.22
CA THR A 12 10.35 11.36 -37.84
C THR A 12 10.83 12.47 -36.89
N LYS A 13 11.50 13.49 -37.40
CA LYS A 13 11.91 14.69 -36.64
C LYS A 13 10.70 15.58 -36.29
N ASP A 14 9.78 15.78 -37.23
CA ASP A 14 8.58 16.61 -37.01
C ASP A 14 7.64 15.92 -36.00
N GLN A 15 7.52 14.60 -36.03
CA GLN A 15 6.75 13.81 -35.05
C GLN A 15 7.37 13.87 -33.65
N ALA A 16 8.70 13.83 -33.54
CA ALA A 16 9.41 13.93 -32.27
C ALA A 16 9.29 15.33 -31.65
N MET A 17 9.28 16.40 -32.46
CA MET A 17 9.04 17.77 -32.00
C MET A 17 7.59 17.95 -31.52
N ASP A 18 6.61 17.45 -32.25
CA ASP A 18 5.18 17.51 -31.89
C ASP A 18 4.90 16.77 -30.56
N ILE A 19 5.53 15.62 -30.32
CA ILE A 19 5.44 14.88 -29.06
C ILE A 19 6.07 15.66 -27.90
N LYS A 20 7.20 16.32 -28.13
CA LYS A 20 7.91 17.09 -27.10
C LYS A 20 7.12 18.33 -26.67
N GLU A 21 6.48 19.01 -27.62
CA GLU A 21 5.60 20.14 -27.34
C GLU A 21 4.34 19.72 -26.60
N LYS A 22 3.72 18.60 -26.99
CA LYS A 22 2.55 18.04 -26.28
C LYS A 22 2.89 17.64 -24.85
N ASN A 23 4.03 17.02 -24.62
CA ASN A 23 4.47 16.66 -23.27
C ASN A 23 4.71 17.90 -22.40
N LYS A 24 5.33 18.95 -22.96
CA LYS A 24 5.54 20.22 -22.26
C LYS A 24 4.23 20.91 -21.91
N ALA A 25 3.26 20.90 -22.80
CA ALA A 25 1.92 21.43 -22.53
C ALA A 25 1.18 20.62 -21.46
N LEU A 26 1.30 19.29 -21.49
CA LEU A 26 0.71 18.40 -20.49
C LEU A 26 1.32 18.64 -19.11
N ASP A 27 2.65 18.75 -19.02
CA ASP A 27 3.36 18.99 -17.76
C ASP A 27 2.98 20.36 -17.16
N ALA A 28 2.82 21.38 -18.01
CA ALA A 28 2.34 22.70 -17.60
C ALA A 28 0.88 22.65 -17.05
N ALA A 29 0.00 21.89 -17.72
CA ALA A 29 -1.37 21.71 -17.27
C ALA A 29 -1.45 20.95 -15.93
N ILE A 30 -0.64 19.90 -15.76
CA ILE A 30 -0.53 19.14 -14.50
C ILE A 30 -0.04 20.04 -13.37
N SER A 31 0.99 20.89 -13.63
CA SER A 31 1.46 21.86 -12.64
C SER A 31 0.37 22.81 -12.21
N GLN A 32 -0.37 23.37 -13.16
CA GLN A 32 -1.45 24.32 -12.89
C GLN A 32 -2.59 23.68 -12.06
N ILE A 33 -2.95 22.44 -12.34
CA ILE A 33 -3.94 21.68 -11.54
C ILE A 33 -3.39 21.43 -10.12
N THR A 34 -2.11 21.05 -10.01
CA THR A 34 -1.46 20.80 -8.72
C THR A 34 -1.40 22.05 -7.85
N ASP A 35 -1.15 23.23 -8.46
CA ASP A 35 -1.10 24.51 -7.75
C ASP A 35 -2.50 24.93 -7.26
N ASN A 36 -3.55 24.66 -8.02
CA ASN A 36 -4.91 25.04 -7.67
C ASN A 36 -5.61 24.07 -6.72
N PHE A 37 -5.32 22.78 -6.82
CA PHE A 37 -6.06 21.70 -6.12
C PHE A 37 -5.19 20.88 -5.16
N GLY A 38 -3.90 21.19 -5.03
CA GLY A 38 -2.96 20.51 -4.17
C GLY A 38 -2.23 19.34 -4.84
N LYS A 39 -1.13 18.92 -4.20
CA LYS A 39 -0.29 17.80 -4.66
C LYS A 39 -1.08 16.49 -4.64
N GLY A 40 -1.11 15.79 -5.77
CA GLY A 40 -1.77 14.50 -5.90
C GLY A 40 -3.16 14.53 -6.52
N SER A 41 -3.70 15.72 -6.86
CA SER A 41 -4.98 15.86 -7.58
C SER A 41 -4.95 15.21 -8.96
N VAL A 42 -3.82 15.27 -9.64
CA VAL A 42 -3.57 14.59 -10.92
C VAL A 42 -2.14 14.06 -10.95
N MET A 43 -1.96 12.83 -11.40
CA MET A 43 -0.64 12.21 -11.58
C MET A 43 -0.68 11.21 -12.75
N LYS A 44 0.48 10.97 -13.37
CA LYS A 44 0.62 9.90 -14.35
C LYS A 44 0.70 8.56 -13.62
N LEU A 45 -0.11 7.57 -14.00
CA LEU A 45 -0.17 6.26 -13.34
C LEU A 45 1.22 5.54 -13.30
N GLY A 46 2.09 5.84 -14.25
CA GLY A 46 3.45 5.30 -14.30
C GLY A 46 4.49 6.06 -13.45
N GLU A 47 4.15 7.20 -12.89
CA GLU A 47 4.99 7.85 -11.89
C GLU A 47 4.89 7.07 -10.58
N LYS A 48 5.88 6.19 -10.33
CA LYS A 48 6.11 5.58 -9.03
C LYS A 48 6.46 6.68 -8.02
N ARG A 49 5.48 7.37 -7.49
CA ARG A 49 5.62 7.89 -6.14
C ARG A 49 5.57 6.66 -5.25
N ALA A 50 6.69 6.32 -4.61
CA ALA A 50 6.64 5.57 -3.38
C ALA A 50 5.62 6.33 -2.51
N MET A 51 4.39 5.81 -2.42
CA MET A 51 3.46 6.34 -1.45
C MET A 51 4.12 6.03 -0.11
N ASP A 52 4.48 7.06 0.64
CA ASP A 52 4.91 6.96 2.03
C ASP A 52 3.71 6.46 2.85
N ILE A 53 3.41 5.17 2.68
CA ILE A 53 2.39 4.49 3.47
C ILE A 53 3.10 3.97 4.70
N GLU A 54 2.78 4.55 5.85
CA GLU A 54 3.22 3.98 7.13
C GLU A 54 2.68 2.55 7.26
N SER A 55 3.55 1.65 7.66
CA SER A 55 3.22 0.23 7.82
C SER A 55 3.59 -0.28 9.21
N ILE A 56 3.00 -1.42 9.57
CA ILE A 56 3.35 -2.20 10.74
C ILE A 56 3.94 -3.50 10.22
N SER A 57 5.16 -3.84 10.66
CA SER A 57 5.81 -5.10 10.29
C SER A 57 4.94 -6.30 10.67
N THR A 58 4.96 -7.33 9.87
CA THR A 58 4.32 -8.62 10.17
C THR A 58 5.17 -9.50 11.08
N GLY A 59 6.41 -9.09 11.38
CA GLY A 59 7.39 -9.92 12.07
C GLY A 59 8.10 -10.93 11.15
N SER A 60 7.70 -11.02 9.89
CA SER A 60 8.32 -11.86 8.87
C SER A 60 8.93 -11.00 7.78
N LEU A 61 10.26 -10.98 7.70
CA LEU A 61 10.99 -10.18 6.71
C LEU A 61 10.58 -10.52 5.28
N SER A 62 10.39 -11.80 4.97
CA SER A 62 10.00 -12.22 3.63
C SER A 62 8.59 -11.75 3.25
N LEU A 63 7.66 -11.76 4.20
CA LEU A 63 6.31 -11.27 3.99
C LEU A 63 6.30 -9.75 3.85
N ASP A 64 7.03 -9.03 4.69
CA ASP A 64 7.15 -7.57 4.64
C ASP A 64 7.72 -7.10 3.30
N LEU A 65 8.73 -7.80 2.77
CA LEU A 65 9.27 -7.54 1.44
C LEU A 65 8.27 -7.85 0.32
N ALA A 66 7.52 -8.95 0.44
CA ALA A 66 6.51 -9.33 -0.55
C ALA A 66 5.34 -8.34 -0.61
N LEU A 67 4.96 -7.75 0.53
CA LEU A 67 3.93 -6.71 0.59
C LEU A 67 4.37 -5.37 -0.03
N GLY A 68 5.67 -5.16 -0.21
CA GLY A 68 6.23 -4.01 -0.93
C GLY A 68 6.29 -2.69 -0.15
N ILE A 69 5.61 -2.59 0.99
CA ILE A 69 5.59 -1.41 1.86
C ILE A 69 6.22 -1.67 3.23
N GLY A 70 6.82 -2.85 3.44
CA GLY A 70 7.47 -3.22 4.68
C GLY A 70 6.55 -3.71 5.79
N GLY A 71 5.31 -4.13 5.45
CA GLY A 71 4.35 -4.65 6.41
C GLY A 71 2.90 -4.39 6.02
N LEU A 72 2.00 -4.40 6.99
CA LEU A 72 0.58 -4.07 6.80
C LEU A 72 0.36 -2.56 6.85
N PRO A 73 -0.46 -1.99 5.95
CA PRO A 73 -0.68 -0.55 5.90
C PRO A 73 -1.43 -0.04 7.13
N LYS A 74 -0.94 1.03 7.76
CA LYS A 74 -1.65 1.74 8.83
C LYS A 74 -2.91 2.43 8.30
N GLY A 75 -3.94 2.49 9.13
CA GLY A 75 -5.20 3.14 8.80
C GLY A 75 -6.05 2.42 7.75
N ARG A 76 -5.81 1.12 7.54
CA ARG A 76 -6.56 0.26 6.64
C ARG A 76 -7.11 -0.95 7.37
N ILE A 77 -8.23 -1.49 6.88
CA ILE A 77 -8.73 -2.80 7.27
C ILE A 77 -8.02 -3.83 6.40
N VAL A 78 -7.39 -4.81 7.04
CA VAL A 78 -6.72 -5.93 6.36
C VAL A 78 -7.46 -7.21 6.69
N GLU A 79 -7.90 -7.92 5.67
CA GLU A 79 -8.52 -9.23 5.81
C GLU A 79 -7.48 -10.34 5.60
N VAL A 80 -7.42 -11.28 6.53
CA VAL A 80 -6.57 -12.47 6.44
C VAL A 80 -7.46 -13.70 6.46
N TYR A 81 -7.47 -14.47 5.39
CA TYR A 81 -8.31 -15.64 5.25
C TYR A 81 -7.51 -16.87 4.84
N GLY A 82 -8.03 -18.05 5.14
CA GLY A 82 -7.41 -19.33 4.83
C GLY A 82 -8.02 -20.45 5.65
N PRO A 83 -7.62 -21.70 5.40
CA PRO A 83 -8.11 -22.86 6.15
C PRO A 83 -7.73 -22.81 7.62
N GLU A 84 -8.33 -23.67 8.43
CA GLU A 84 -7.93 -23.87 9.83
C GLU A 84 -6.45 -24.24 9.93
N SER A 85 -5.83 -23.85 11.05
CA SER A 85 -4.40 -24.13 11.32
C SER A 85 -3.41 -23.58 10.28
N SER A 86 -3.82 -22.62 9.44
CA SER A 86 -2.95 -22.01 8.42
C SER A 86 -2.06 -20.87 8.96
N GLY A 87 -2.16 -20.53 10.25
CA GLY A 87 -1.34 -19.50 10.87
C GLY A 87 -1.94 -18.09 10.89
N LYS A 88 -3.23 -17.92 10.59
CA LYS A 88 -3.92 -16.60 10.61
C LYS A 88 -3.76 -15.90 11.95
N THR A 89 -4.09 -16.59 13.06
CA THR A 89 -3.97 -16.07 14.42
C THR A 89 -2.51 -15.82 14.79
N THR A 90 -1.60 -16.69 14.38
CA THR A 90 -0.15 -16.51 14.58
C THR A 90 0.34 -15.22 13.93
N LEU A 91 -0.06 -14.98 12.68
CA LEU A 91 0.28 -13.74 11.97
C LEU A 91 -0.30 -12.51 12.68
N ALA A 92 -1.57 -12.56 13.09
CA ALA A 92 -2.20 -11.46 13.80
C ALA A 92 -1.47 -11.13 15.12
N LEU A 93 -1.09 -12.16 15.89
CA LEU A 93 -0.36 -11.97 17.16
C LEU A 93 1.05 -11.43 16.92
N GLN A 94 1.74 -11.83 15.85
CA GLN A 94 3.03 -11.24 15.50
C GLN A 94 2.91 -9.78 15.11
N VAL A 95 1.89 -9.40 14.35
CA VAL A 95 1.60 -7.98 14.03
C VAL A 95 1.33 -7.18 15.29
N VAL A 96 0.57 -7.72 16.25
CA VAL A 96 0.35 -7.10 17.57
C VAL A 96 1.68 -6.90 18.28
N ALA A 97 2.54 -7.92 18.34
CA ALA A 97 3.85 -7.82 18.98
C ALA A 97 4.72 -6.72 18.34
N GLU A 98 4.77 -6.63 17.02
CA GLU A 98 5.53 -5.60 16.31
C GLU A 98 4.92 -4.19 16.53
N ALA A 99 3.61 -4.07 16.56
CA ALA A 99 2.93 -2.82 16.86
C ALA A 99 3.23 -2.34 18.29
N GLN A 100 3.20 -3.25 19.28
CA GLN A 100 3.55 -2.93 20.66
C GLN A 100 5.03 -2.51 20.81
N LYS A 101 5.96 -3.19 20.11
CA LYS A 101 7.38 -2.79 20.08
C LYS A 101 7.57 -1.38 19.51
N ALA A 102 6.73 -0.96 18.59
CA ALA A 102 6.72 0.40 18.05
C ALA A 102 6.01 1.43 18.96
N GLY A 103 5.57 1.02 20.16
CA GLY A 103 4.88 1.89 21.12
C GLY A 103 3.37 2.02 20.89
N GLY A 104 2.79 1.16 20.04
CA GLY A 104 1.35 1.14 19.77
C GLY A 104 0.56 0.45 20.87
N ILE A 105 -0.65 0.96 21.14
CA ILE A 105 -1.63 0.29 22.00
C ILE A 105 -2.47 -0.65 21.14
N CYS A 106 -2.57 -1.90 21.54
CA CYS A 106 -3.25 -2.95 20.78
C CYS A 106 -4.44 -3.52 21.55
N ALA A 107 -5.49 -3.85 20.79
CA ALA A 107 -6.63 -4.60 21.29
C ALA A 107 -6.88 -5.83 20.42
N PHE A 108 -7.28 -6.92 21.03
CA PHE A 108 -7.61 -8.18 20.36
C PHE A 108 -9.03 -8.59 20.73
N VAL A 109 -9.85 -8.85 19.72
CA VAL A 109 -11.21 -9.37 19.92
C VAL A 109 -11.17 -10.86 19.59
N ASP A 110 -11.31 -11.69 20.61
CA ASP A 110 -11.26 -13.15 20.51
C ASP A 110 -12.67 -13.74 20.62
N ALA A 111 -13.38 -13.79 19.50
CA ALA A 111 -14.74 -14.33 19.44
C ALA A 111 -14.78 -15.87 19.55
N GLU A 112 -13.67 -16.55 19.30
CA GLU A 112 -13.58 -18.02 19.37
C GLU A 112 -13.12 -18.52 20.75
N HIS A 113 -12.71 -17.61 21.65
CA HIS A 113 -12.14 -17.94 22.97
C HIS A 113 -10.94 -18.90 22.90
N ALA A 114 -10.15 -18.78 21.82
CA ALA A 114 -9.07 -19.71 21.50
C ALA A 114 -7.66 -19.09 21.70
N LEU A 115 -7.58 -17.85 22.18
CA LEU A 115 -6.30 -17.19 22.40
C LEU A 115 -5.57 -17.83 23.59
N ASP A 116 -4.40 -18.39 23.33
CA ASP A 116 -3.48 -18.89 24.35
C ASP A 116 -2.48 -17.77 24.76
N PRO A 117 -2.56 -17.24 26.00
CA PRO A 117 -1.65 -16.20 26.47
C PRO A 117 -0.17 -16.64 26.50
N VAL A 118 0.10 -17.93 26.76
CA VAL A 118 1.46 -18.45 26.78
C VAL A 118 2.05 -18.46 25.39
N TYR A 119 1.25 -18.83 24.40
CA TYR A 119 1.66 -18.79 23.00
C TYR A 119 1.85 -17.35 22.51
N ALA A 120 0.93 -16.46 22.82
CA ALA A 120 1.05 -15.04 22.48
C ALA A 120 2.35 -14.44 23.05
N LYS A 121 2.68 -14.73 24.30
CA LYS A 121 3.92 -14.27 24.94
C LYS A 121 5.18 -14.83 24.22
N LYS A 122 5.15 -16.08 23.78
CA LYS A 122 6.25 -16.67 22.98
C LYS A 122 6.45 -15.99 21.64
N LEU A 123 5.39 -15.45 21.05
CA LEU A 123 5.44 -14.67 19.81
C LEU A 123 5.93 -13.22 20.02
N GLY A 124 6.12 -12.82 21.27
CA GLY A 124 6.63 -11.50 21.64
C GLY A 124 5.55 -10.49 22.03
N VAL A 125 4.30 -10.92 22.17
CA VAL A 125 3.20 -10.05 22.63
C VAL A 125 3.41 -9.73 24.14
N ASN A 126 3.33 -8.45 24.48
CA ASN A 126 3.21 -8.02 25.85
C ASN A 126 1.76 -8.24 26.32
N THR A 127 1.53 -9.35 27.00
CA THR A 127 0.19 -9.77 27.43
C THR A 127 -0.39 -8.92 28.56
N GLU A 128 0.44 -8.15 29.27
CA GLU A 128 0.00 -7.26 30.34
C GLU A 128 -0.60 -5.96 29.81
N GLU A 129 -0.16 -5.56 28.60
CA GLU A 129 -0.64 -4.33 27.95
C GLU A 129 -1.66 -4.59 26.84
N LEU A 130 -1.84 -5.85 26.43
CA LEU A 130 -2.81 -6.19 25.40
C LEU A 130 -4.23 -6.12 25.95
N LEU A 131 -5.04 -5.26 25.37
CA LEU A 131 -6.47 -5.24 25.66
C LEU A 131 -7.14 -6.41 24.95
N ILE A 132 -7.92 -7.20 25.70
CA ILE A 132 -8.65 -8.33 25.14
C ILE A 132 -10.15 -8.20 25.39
N SER A 133 -10.94 -8.50 24.38
CA SER A 133 -12.40 -8.65 24.49
C SER A 133 -12.80 -10.03 24.01
N GLN A 134 -13.55 -10.74 24.84
CA GLN A 134 -14.11 -12.07 24.53
C GLN A 134 -15.63 -11.97 24.63
N PRO A 135 -16.28 -11.50 23.55
CA PRO A 135 -17.75 -11.38 23.55
C PRO A 135 -18.39 -12.74 23.69
N ALA A 136 -19.46 -12.78 24.44
CA ALA A 136 -20.25 -13.99 24.64
C ALA A 136 -21.07 -14.36 23.42
#